data_359f35b17366921ed7ee14be31e2ce7c
#
_entry.id   359f35b17366921ed7ee14be31e2ce7c
#
_cell.length_a   1.000
_cell.length_b   1.000
_cell.length_c   1.000
_cell.angle_alpha   90.00
_cell.angle_beta   90.00
_cell.angle_gamma   90.00
#
_symmetry.space_group_name_H-M   'P 1'
#
loop_
_entity.id
_entity.type
_entity.pdbx_description
1 polymer ?
#
loop_
_entity_poly.entity_id
_entity_poly.type
_entity_poly.pdbx_seq_one_letter_code
_entity_poly.pdbx_strand_id
1 'polypeptide(L)'
;MNHFAQLLDRLAYEPRRNAKLRLLQDYLSRTPDPERGFALAAMTGNLTFREAKPAMIRGLVEARVDPVLFALSHNYVGDLAETTALIWPSSAASPLPAGRGEGRDDLGVGAASPRGEGEGVSPDVPRPTAPPHPRLPPRSADDEVDRALSPQAGRGVGPGHNNPPPHIPTLSEVVETLATVKKADLPARLAEWLDALDETGRWALLKLITGALRVGVSARLAKTAVGALGGHEADAVEEVWHGMVPPYLSLFAWVEGRAERPTTLNPAPFRPPMLSHPIDAETDFEKLDPAAFSGEWKWDGIRVQLSGGRDEAGVQVARVYSRTGEDITDAFPDLAQAITFTGTLDGELLILKESRVQSFNVLQQRLNRKAVTPKLLEEFPAHVRAYDLLTAEGADLRPLPFAERRARLETFVGALDHARIDLSPLVPFATWEDLAEARADPGAVGAGEDADAIEGVMLKLRDSPYLPGRPKGPWWKWKREPHLVDAVMMYAQRGHGKRSSFYSDYTFGVWRPRADGSLELVPVGKAYHGFTDAELAKLDRYVRNHTTKRFGPVREVAYGLDEGLVLEIAFEGVQRSTRHKSGVALRFPRVHRIRWDKPAAEADRIALLETILARGTSEIAPGATLEIPS
;
A
#
# COMPACT_ATOMS: atom_id res chain seq x y z
N MET A 1 25.48 -4.16 -3.60
CA MET A 1 24.10 -4.45 -4.11
C MET A 1 23.72 -5.92 -3.97
N ASN A 2 24.53 -6.90 -4.42
CA ASN A 2 24.11 -8.30 -4.50
C ASN A 2 23.67 -8.91 -3.16
N HIS A 3 24.36 -8.63 -2.05
CA HIS A 3 23.97 -9.12 -0.73
C HIS A 3 22.59 -8.57 -0.30
N PHE A 4 22.30 -7.29 -0.58
CA PHE A 4 20.98 -6.70 -0.35
C PHE A 4 19.91 -7.31 -1.27
N ALA A 5 20.24 -7.56 -2.54
CA ALA A 5 19.36 -8.20 -3.49
C ALA A 5 18.95 -9.61 -3.06
N GLN A 6 19.89 -10.41 -2.56
CA GLN A 6 19.64 -11.74 -1.99
C GLN A 6 18.69 -11.69 -0.78
N LEU A 7 18.85 -10.67 0.10
CA LEU A 7 17.90 -10.46 1.19
C LEU A 7 16.50 -10.18 0.67
N LEU A 8 16.35 -9.25 -0.29
CA LEU A 8 15.05 -8.88 -0.84
C LEU A 8 14.36 -10.08 -1.51
N ASP A 9 15.10 -10.87 -2.27
CA ASP A 9 14.62 -12.10 -2.92
C ASP A 9 14.08 -13.10 -1.88
N ARG A 10 14.88 -13.43 -0.86
CA ARG A 10 14.45 -14.32 0.23
C ARG A 10 13.22 -13.80 0.97
N LEU A 11 13.14 -12.49 1.22
CA LEU A 11 11.98 -11.86 1.88
C LEU A 11 10.72 -11.90 1.03
N ALA A 12 10.85 -11.78 -0.29
CA ALA A 12 9.70 -11.82 -1.21
C ALA A 12 9.00 -13.18 -1.20
N TYR A 13 9.76 -14.28 -1.08
CA TYR A 13 9.23 -15.64 -1.08
C TYR A 13 8.91 -16.20 0.32
N GLU A 14 9.40 -15.59 1.41
CA GLU A 14 9.11 -16.05 2.77
C GLU A 14 7.75 -15.51 3.25
N PRO A 15 6.76 -16.37 3.51
CA PRO A 15 5.43 -15.91 3.93
C PRO A 15 5.30 -15.67 5.44
N ARG A 16 6.15 -16.31 6.27
CA ARG A 16 6.01 -16.32 7.73
C ARG A 16 6.70 -15.13 8.35
N ARG A 17 5.97 -14.37 9.19
CA ARG A 17 6.48 -13.17 9.86
C ARG A 17 7.77 -13.43 10.64
N ASN A 18 7.81 -14.50 11.44
CA ASN A 18 8.97 -14.80 12.29
C ASN A 18 10.20 -15.23 11.47
N ALA A 19 10.00 -15.88 10.33
CA ALA A 19 11.10 -16.22 9.43
C ALA A 19 11.65 -14.97 8.75
N LYS A 20 10.79 -14.03 8.31
CA LYS A 20 11.24 -12.71 7.82
C LYS A 20 12.03 -11.95 8.87
N LEU A 21 11.58 -11.98 10.13
CA LEU A 21 12.30 -11.33 11.24
C LEU A 21 13.72 -11.88 11.37
N ARG A 22 13.89 -13.21 11.35
CA ARG A 22 15.22 -13.84 11.41
C ARG A 22 16.11 -13.46 10.21
N LEU A 23 15.54 -13.43 8.99
CA LEU A 23 16.29 -12.99 7.80
C LEU A 23 16.80 -11.55 7.93
N LEU A 24 15.97 -10.66 8.47
CA LEU A 24 16.34 -9.27 8.72
C LEU A 24 17.42 -9.16 9.80
N GLN A 25 17.27 -9.88 10.92
CA GLN A 25 18.24 -9.90 12.02
C GLN A 25 19.60 -10.43 11.54
N ASP A 26 19.61 -11.56 10.81
CA ASP A 26 20.83 -12.16 10.25
C ASP A 26 21.55 -11.18 9.30
N TYR A 27 20.80 -10.54 8.40
CA TYR A 27 21.37 -9.55 7.50
C TYR A 27 21.95 -8.33 8.24
N LEU A 28 21.18 -7.73 9.16
CA LEU A 28 21.58 -6.53 9.88
C LEU A 28 22.75 -6.78 10.84
N SER A 29 22.90 -7.99 11.38
CA SER A 29 24.02 -8.36 12.24
C SER A 29 25.33 -8.62 11.49
N ARG A 30 25.25 -9.15 10.24
CA ARG A 30 26.42 -9.50 9.45
C ARG A 30 26.87 -8.42 8.46
N THR A 31 25.97 -7.49 8.12
CA THR A 31 26.27 -6.43 7.17
C THR A 31 26.87 -5.23 7.88
N PRO A 32 28.05 -4.74 7.46
CA PRO A 32 28.69 -3.60 8.09
C PRO A 32 27.97 -2.28 7.78
N ASP A 33 28.24 -1.26 8.60
CA ASP A 33 27.88 0.12 8.29
C ASP A 33 28.74 0.63 7.12
N PRO A 34 28.22 1.48 6.23
CA PRO A 34 26.85 2.04 6.20
C PRO A 34 25.81 1.17 5.47
N GLU A 35 26.19 0.02 4.89
CA GLU A 35 25.36 -0.82 4.03
C GLU A 35 24.05 -1.25 4.70
N ARG A 36 24.10 -1.75 5.95
CA ARG A 36 22.89 -2.16 6.69
C ARG A 36 21.95 -0.99 6.98
N GLY A 37 22.51 0.19 7.18
CA GLY A 37 21.73 1.41 7.42
C GLY A 37 20.95 1.85 6.18
N PHE A 38 21.57 1.82 5.01
CA PHE A 38 20.89 2.09 3.74
C PHE A 38 19.87 1.00 3.38
N ALA A 39 20.16 -0.26 3.67
CA ALA A 39 19.19 -1.35 3.50
C ALA A 39 17.95 -1.14 4.38
N LEU A 40 18.16 -0.74 5.64
CA LEU A 40 17.08 -0.41 6.55
C LEU A 40 16.24 0.78 6.04
N ALA A 41 16.89 1.83 5.55
CA ALA A 41 16.24 3.00 4.97
C ALA A 41 15.40 2.64 3.73
N ALA A 42 15.93 1.77 2.86
CA ALA A 42 15.20 1.26 1.70
C ALA A 42 13.93 0.51 2.12
N MET A 43 14.05 -0.42 3.07
CA MET A 43 12.93 -1.24 3.54
C MET A 43 11.87 -0.47 4.33
N THR A 44 12.23 0.67 4.91
CA THR A 44 11.32 1.55 5.66
C THR A 44 10.76 2.71 4.84
N GLY A 45 11.13 2.81 3.55
CA GLY A 45 10.64 3.87 2.65
C GLY A 45 11.30 5.24 2.86
N ASN A 46 12.44 5.30 3.57
CA ASN A 46 13.15 6.55 3.87
C ASN A 46 14.19 6.94 2.82
N LEU A 47 14.17 6.30 1.65
CA LEU A 47 14.96 6.69 0.49
C LEU A 47 14.04 7.18 -0.62
N THR A 48 14.32 8.38 -1.15
CA THR A 48 13.60 8.95 -2.29
C THR A 48 14.59 9.45 -3.34
N PHE A 49 14.37 9.06 -4.59
CA PHE A 49 15.23 9.45 -5.71
C PHE A 49 14.43 10.30 -6.71
N ARG A 50 14.60 11.61 -6.65
CA ARG A 50 13.78 12.58 -7.40
C ARG A 50 13.93 12.45 -8.91
N GLU A 51 15.13 12.15 -9.39
CA GLU A 51 15.46 12.14 -10.82
C GLU A 51 15.28 10.78 -11.49
N ALA A 52 15.32 9.69 -10.73
CA ALA A 52 15.17 8.33 -11.24
C ALA A 52 13.69 7.98 -11.41
N LYS A 53 13.17 8.09 -12.64
CA LYS A 53 11.75 7.86 -12.95
C LYS A 53 11.53 6.59 -13.78
N PRO A 54 10.38 5.92 -13.66
CA PRO A 54 10.06 4.74 -14.48
C PRO A 54 10.19 4.94 -15.99
N ALA A 55 9.89 6.13 -16.51
CA ALA A 55 10.03 6.46 -17.92
C ALA A 55 11.49 6.38 -18.41
N MET A 56 12.46 6.74 -17.55
CA MET A 56 13.90 6.61 -17.87
C MET A 56 14.30 5.14 -18.01
N ILE A 57 13.82 4.27 -17.12
CA ILE A 57 14.08 2.83 -17.19
C ILE A 57 13.54 2.26 -18.50
N ARG A 58 12.32 2.65 -18.90
CA ARG A 58 11.73 2.23 -20.20
C ARG A 58 12.61 2.64 -21.36
N GLY A 59 13.04 3.90 -21.43
CA GLY A 59 13.90 4.40 -22.49
C GLY A 59 15.26 3.66 -22.57
N LEU A 60 15.84 3.28 -21.41
CA LEU A 60 17.07 2.48 -21.37
C LEU A 60 16.88 1.07 -21.94
N VAL A 61 15.75 0.43 -21.65
CA VAL A 61 15.43 -0.92 -22.16
C VAL A 61 15.14 -0.86 -23.64
N GLU A 62 14.28 0.06 -24.10
CA GLU A 62 13.90 0.22 -25.50
C GLU A 62 15.09 0.56 -26.41
N ALA A 63 16.14 1.17 -25.86
CA ALA A 63 17.40 1.41 -26.58
C ALA A 63 18.28 0.15 -26.74
N ARG A 64 18.00 -0.96 -26.07
CA ARG A 64 18.83 -2.17 -26.01
C ARG A 64 18.11 -3.46 -26.40
N VAL A 65 16.80 -3.46 -26.33
CA VAL A 65 15.95 -4.63 -26.59
C VAL A 65 14.86 -4.22 -27.58
N ASP A 66 14.43 -5.15 -28.41
CA ASP A 66 13.32 -4.90 -29.32
C ASP A 66 12.08 -4.34 -28.58
N PRO A 67 11.57 -3.16 -28.97
CA PRO A 67 10.47 -2.51 -28.26
C PRO A 67 9.17 -3.33 -28.22
N VAL A 68 8.91 -4.13 -29.27
CA VAL A 68 7.73 -5.01 -29.34
C VAL A 68 7.87 -6.15 -28.34
N LEU A 69 9.05 -6.78 -28.29
CA LEU A 69 9.36 -7.83 -27.30
C LEU A 69 9.25 -7.29 -25.88
N PHE A 70 9.78 -6.08 -25.61
CA PHE A 70 9.65 -5.44 -24.33
C PHE A 70 8.20 -5.18 -23.95
N ALA A 71 7.40 -4.62 -24.85
CA ALA A 71 5.99 -4.32 -24.59
C ALA A 71 5.19 -5.61 -24.29
N LEU A 72 5.40 -6.68 -25.07
CA LEU A 72 4.75 -7.98 -24.86
C LEU A 72 5.17 -8.60 -23.51
N SER A 73 6.47 -8.59 -23.20
CA SER A 73 6.99 -9.10 -21.92
C SER A 73 6.45 -8.31 -20.73
N HIS A 74 6.43 -6.98 -20.83
CA HIS A 74 5.89 -6.13 -19.78
C HIS A 74 4.38 -6.33 -19.56
N ASN A 75 3.61 -6.50 -20.64
CA ASN A 75 2.19 -6.82 -20.56
C ASN A 75 1.94 -8.21 -19.93
N TYR A 76 2.85 -9.15 -20.12
CA TYR A 76 2.75 -10.48 -19.52
C TYR A 76 3.12 -10.50 -18.04
N VAL A 77 4.26 -9.90 -17.68
CA VAL A 77 4.82 -9.86 -16.31
C VAL A 77 4.05 -8.85 -15.44
N GLY A 78 3.70 -7.68 -15.99
CA GLY A 78 2.96 -6.62 -15.30
C GLY A 78 3.80 -5.76 -14.34
N ASP A 79 5.13 -5.98 -14.29
CA ASP A 79 6.05 -5.23 -13.43
C ASP A 79 7.29 -4.80 -14.21
N LEU A 80 7.57 -3.49 -14.20
CA LEU A 80 8.68 -2.92 -14.97
C LEU A 80 10.06 -3.42 -14.49
N ALA A 81 10.25 -3.54 -13.18
CA ALA A 81 11.53 -3.98 -12.61
C ALA A 81 11.82 -5.45 -12.93
N GLU A 82 10.83 -6.32 -12.77
CA GLU A 82 10.93 -7.74 -13.11
C GLU A 82 11.18 -7.92 -14.61
N THR A 83 10.35 -7.28 -15.45
CA THR A 83 10.52 -7.36 -16.90
C THR A 83 11.90 -6.93 -17.33
N THR A 84 12.36 -5.76 -16.85
CA THR A 84 13.68 -5.21 -17.22
C THR A 84 14.80 -6.12 -16.75
N ALA A 85 14.76 -6.64 -15.52
CA ALA A 85 15.81 -7.51 -14.98
C ALA A 85 15.97 -8.79 -15.81
N LEU A 86 14.85 -9.39 -16.25
CA LEU A 86 14.81 -10.62 -17.04
C LEU A 86 15.32 -10.43 -18.47
N ILE A 87 14.96 -9.32 -19.14
CA ILE A 87 15.25 -9.13 -20.57
C ILE A 87 16.51 -8.28 -20.83
N TRP A 88 17.14 -7.71 -19.78
CA TRP A 88 18.35 -6.92 -19.94
C TRP A 88 19.47 -7.76 -20.53
N PRO A 89 20.12 -7.34 -21.65
CA PRO A 89 21.16 -8.13 -22.31
C PRO A 89 22.31 -8.42 -21.36
N SER A 90 22.78 -9.67 -21.30
CA SER A 90 24.01 -9.98 -20.60
C SER A 90 25.19 -9.44 -21.41
N SER A 91 26.20 -8.87 -20.75
CA SER A 91 27.43 -8.36 -21.37
C SER A 91 28.22 -9.43 -22.16
N ALA A 92 27.85 -10.70 -22.03
CA ALA A 92 28.45 -11.84 -22.76
C ALA A 92 27.75 -12.16 -24.08
N ALA A 93 26.61 -11.53 -24.40
CA ALA A 93 25.93 -11.76 -25.68
C ALA A 93 26.45 -10.76 -26.71
N SER A 94 27.30 -11.21 -27.64
CA SER A 94 27.65 -10.46 -28.85
C SER A 94 26.36 -10.07 -29.59
N PRO A 95 26.28 -8.86 -30.17
CA PRO A 95 25.13 -8.46 -30.95
C PRO A 95 24.92 -9.45 -32.08
N LEU A 96 23.69 -9.93 -32.25
CA LEU A 96 23.28 -10.71 -33.41
C LEU A 96 23.68 -9.92 -34.66
N PRO A 97 24.34 -10.55 -35.66
CA PRO A 97 24.72 -9.86 -36.87
C PRO A 97 23.44 -9.36 -37.55
N ALA A 98 23.44 -8.08 -37.88
CA ALA A 98 22.40 -7.48 -38.71
C ALA A 98 22.24 -8.30 -39.99
N GLY A 99 21.08 -8.95 -40.15
CA GLY A 99 20.75 -9.71 -41.33
C GLY A 99 20.86 -8.82 -42.54
N ARG A 100 21.80 -9.13 -43.45
CA ARG A 100 21.87 -8.54 -44.78
C ARG A 100 20.55 -8.85 -45.47
N GLY A 101 19.89 -7.80 -45.92
CA GLY A 101 18.80 -7.94 -46.84
C GLY A 101 19.28 -8.55 -48.16
N GLU A 102 18.77 -9.67 -48.52
CA GLU A 102 18.86 -10.20 -49.88
C GLU A 102 17.46 -10.35 -50.48
N GLY A 103 17.29 -9.64 -51.59
CA GLY A 103 16.74 -10.06 -52.84
C GLY A 103 15.22 -10.40 -52.86
N ARG A 104 14.47 -9.46 -53.34
CA ARG A 104 13.22 -9.75 -54.08
C ARG A 104 13.49 -10.77 -55.18
N ASP A 105 12.63 -11.79 -55.27
CA ASP A 105 12.23 -12.35 -56.56
C ASP A 105 10.74 -12.69 -56.54
N ASP A 106 10.09 -12.11 -57.54
CA ASP A 106 8.71 -12.33 -57.99
C ASP A 106 8.46 -13.78 -58.36
N LEU A 107 7.29 -14.29 -58.06
CA LEU A 107 6.50 -15.20 -58.90
C LEU A 107 5.12 -15.44 -58.24
N GLY A 108 4.03 -14.86 -58.74
CA GLY A 108 3.24 -15.56 -59.72
C GLY A 108 1.86 -15.95 -59.14
N VAL A 109 0.87 -15.20 -59.49
CA VAL A 109 -0.59 -15.34 -59.34
C VAL A 109 -1.12 -16.77 -59.64
N GLY A 110 -2.08 -17.26 -58.83
CA GLY A 110 -2.88 -18.42 -59.14
C GLY A 110 -4.12 -18.56 -58.23
N ALA A 111 -5.22 -18.01 -58.69
CA ALA A 111 -6.55 -18.23 -58.11
C ALA A 111 -7.11 -19.59 -58.48
N ALA A 112 -7.77 -20.31 -57.57
CA ALA A 112 -8.98 -21.09 -57.79
C ALA A 112 -9.55 -21.75 -56.51
N SER A 113 -10.77 -21.41 -56.14
CA SER A 113 -11.71 -22.35 -55.48
C SER A 113 -12.34 -23.26 -56.54
N PRO A 114 -12.88 -24.45 -56.28
CA PRO A 114 -14.14 -24.58 -55.56
C PRO A 114 -14.39 -25.89 -54.76
N ARG A 115 -15.39 -25.82 -53.88
CA ARG A 115 -16.40 -26.81 -53.43
C ARG A 115 -16.13 -28.32 -53.59
N GLY A 116 -16.42 -29.07 -52.51
CA GLY A 116 -16.71 -30.48 -52.53
C GLY A 116 -17.04 -31.04 -51.15
N GLU A 117 -18.28 -31.40 -50.96
CA GLU A 117 -18.86 -32.16 -49.84
C GLU A 117 -18.25 -33.57 -49.74
N GLY A 118 -18.19 -34.16 -48.57
CA GLY A 118 -17.89 -35.57 -48.39
C GLY A 118 -17.75 -36.01 -46.94
N GLU A 119 -18.76 -36.69 -46.44
CA GLU A 119 -18.82 -37.45 -45.19
C GLU A 119 -17.71 -38.50 -45.09
N GLY A 120 -17.26 -38.81 -43.85
CA GLY A 120 -16.47 -40.04 -43.65
C GLY A 120 -15.76 -40.13 -42.29
N VAL A 121 -16.46 -40.73 -41.32
CA VAL A 121 -15.98 -41.69 -40.30
C VAL A 121 -14.56 -41.55 -39.73
N SER A 122 -14.53 -41.43 -38.37
CA SER A 122 -13.38 -41.58 -37.46
C SER A 122 -12.58 -42.87 -37.66
N PRO A 123 -11.29 -42.87 -37.34
CA PRO A 123 -10.91 -43.67 -36.15
C PRO A 123 -9.95 -42.98 -35.19
N ASP A 124 -10.04 -43.45 -33.93
CA ASP A 124 -9.22 -43.21 -32.79
C ASP A 124 -7.73 -42.99 -33.06
N VAL A 125 -7.20 -41.84 -32.53
CA VAL A 125 -5.76 -41.66 -32.35
C VAL A 125 -5.52 -41.26 -30.92
N PRO A 126 -4.61 -41.94 -30.19
CA PRO A 126 -4.38 -41.71 -28.77
C PRO A 126 -3.69 -40.37 -28.53
N ARG A 127 -4.16 -39.65 -27.49
CA ARG A 127 -3.55 -38.42 -26.98
C ARG A 127 -2.13 -38.68 -26.50
N PRO A 128 -1.15 -37.87 -26.85
CA PRO A 128 0.16 -37.93 -26.23
C PRO A 128 0.07 -37.43 -24.79
N THR A 129 0.45 -38.26 -23.86
CA THR A 129 0.67 -37.95 -22.44
C THR A 129 1.80 -36.94 -22.31
N ALA A 130 1.53 -35.82 -21.64
CA ALA A 130 2.55 -34.84 -21.28
C ALA A 130 3.60 -35.49 -20.34
N PRO A 131 4.89 -35.17 -20.50
CA PRO A 131 5.92 -35.66 -19.61
C PRO A 131 5.75 -35.05 -18.21
N PRO A 132 6.05 -35.81 -17.14
CA PRO A 132 5.95 -35.32 -15.76
C PRO A 132 7.03 -34.26 -15.50
N HIS A 133 6.62 -33.16 -14.87
CA HIS A 133 7.54 -32.16 -14.35
C HIS A 133 8.51 -32.80 -13.34
N PRO A 134 9.82 -32.50 -13.40
CA PRO A 134 10.76 -32.97 -12.40
C PRO A 134 10.41 -32.33 -11.04
N ARG A 135 10.07 -33.14 -10.07
CA ARG A 135 9.97 -32.76 -8.68
C ARG A 135 11.39 -32.56 -8.14
N LEU A 136 11.72 -31.35 -7.74
CA LEU A 136 12.91 -31.07 -6.94
C LEU A 136 12.69 -31.67 -5.53
N PRO A 137 13.67 -32.41 -4.98
CA PRO A 137 13.58 -32.93 -3.64
C PRO A 137 13.67 -31.81 -2.59
N PRO A 138 13.07 -32.00 -1.38
CA PRO A 138 13.21 -31.04 -0.30
C PRO A 138 14.66 -31.02 0.21
N ARG A 139 15.28 -29.85 0.20
CA ARG A 139 16.61 -29.65 0.83
C ARG A 139 16.42 -29.70 2.35
N SER A 140 17.00 -30.68 2.97
CA SER A 140 17.24 -30.75 4.41
C SER A 140 18.32 -29.72 4.78
N ALA A 141 18.10 -29.02 5.89
CA ALA A 141 19.13 -28.25 6.56
C ALA A 141 20.20 -29.22 7.09
N ASP A 142 21.42 -28.73 7.16
CA ASP A 142 22.66 -29.36 7.65
C ASP A 142 23.44 -30.12 6.57
N ASP A 143 24.42 -29.36 6.00
CA ASP A 143 25.75 -29.89 5.72
C ASP A 143 26.71 -28.71 5.44
N GLU A 144 27.53 -28.41 6.43
CA GLU A 144 28.84 -27.76 6.28
C GLU A 144 29.76 -28.70 5.50
N VAL A 145 30.26 -28.25 4.36
CA VAL A 145 31.52 -28.77 3.85
C VAL A 145 32.28 -27.66 3.12
N ASP A 146 33.26 -27.14 3.79
CA ASP A 146 34.47 -26.54 3.19
C ASP A 146 35.11 -27.51 2.18
N ARG A 147 35.19 -27.13 0.92
CA ARG A 147 36.13 -27.71 -0.01
C ARG A 147 36.75 -26.64 -0.89
N ALA A 148 38.00 -26.36 -0.55
CA ALA A 148 38.98 -25.71 -1.43
C ALA A 148 39.02 -26.40 -2.80
N LEU A 149 38.79 -25.65 -3.88
CA LEU A 149 39.06 -26.08 -5.23
C LEU A 149 40.41 -25.51 -5.68
N SER A 150 41.38 -26.38 -5.83
CA SER A 150 42.65 -26.12 -6.49
C SER A 150 42.45 -25.86 -7.99
N PRO A 151 43.28 -25.00 -8.63
CA PRO A 151 43.12 -24.69 -10.04
C PRO A 151 43.77 -25.79 -10.91
N GLN A 152 43.02 -26.36 -11.84
CA GLN A 152 43.59 -27.12 -12.96
C GLN A 152 43.99 -26.18 -14.09
N ALA A 153 45.27 -26.29 -14.43
CA ALA A 153 45.89 -25.55 -15.49
C ALA A 153 45.51 -26.05 -16.90
N GLY A 154 45.28 -25.10 -17.79
CA GLY A 154 45.74 -25.19 -19.17
C GLY A 154 44.76 -25.53 -20.24
N ARG A 155 44.28 -24.51 -21.01
CA ARG A 155 44.37 -24.47 -22.47
C ARG A 155 44.29 -23.01 -22.94
N GLY A 156 45.18 -22.60 -23.80
CA GLY A 156 45.44 -21.25 -24.25
C GLY A 156 44.22 -20.55 -24.86
N VAL A 157 44.00 -19.35 -24.40
CA VAL A 157 43.11 -18.35 -24.97
C VAL A 157 43.99 -17.22 -25.50
N GLY A 158 43.79 -16.86 -26.76
CA GLY A 158 44.44 -15.75 -27.42
C GLY A 158 44.24 -14.42 -26.68
N PRO A 159 44.96 -13.33 -27.02
CA PRO A 159 44.96 -12.09 -26.28
C PRO A 159 43.62 -11.40 -26.37
N GLY A 160 42.71 -11.74 -25.44
CA GLY A 160 41.49 -10.99 -25.19
C GLY A 160 41.78 -9.76 -24.37
N HIS A 161 41.21 -8.65 -24.71
CA HIS A 161 41.30 -7.36 -24.04
C HIS A 161 41.12 -7.53 -22.53
N ASN A 162 42.17 -7.17 -21.75
CA ASN A 162 42.15 -7.08 -20.30
C ASN A 162 41.30 -5.88 -19.87
N ASN A 163 39.99 -5.97 -20.02
CA ASN A 163 39.09 -5.10 -19.27
C ASN A 163 38.95 -5.69 -17.86
N PRO A 164 39.23 -4.91 -16.82
CA PRO A 164 38.96 -5.37 -15.46
C PRO A 164 37.48 -5.79 -15.35
N PRO A 165 37.18 -6.80 -14.51
CA PRO A 165 35.77 -7.21 -14.32
C PRO A 165 34.94 -5.99 -13.96
N PRO A 166 33.68 -5.89 -14.48
CA PRO A 166 32.83 -4.73 -14.22
C PRO A 166 32.67 -4.57 -12.70
N HIS A 167 32.82 -3.35 -12.22
CA HIS A 167 32.66 -3.01 -10.81
C HIS A 167 31.19 -3.20 -10.39
N ILE A 168 30.95 -4.12 -9.46
CA ILE A 168 29.64 -4.34 -8.87
C ILE A 168 29.42 -3.29 -7.79
N PRO A 169 28.43 -2.38 -7.95
CA PRO A 169 28.23 -1.30 -6.98
C PRO A 169 27.78 -1.83 -5.61
N THR A 170 28.19 -1.17 -4.54
CA THR A 170 27.64 -1.36 -3.20
C THR A 170 26.26 -0.69 -3.10
N LEU A 171 25.48 -0.97 -2.05
CA LEU A 171 24.21 -0.29 -1.84
C LEU A 171 24.43 1.19 -1.47
N SER A 172 25.44 1.48 -0.65
CA SER A 172 25.82 2.84 -0.28
C SER A 172 26.22 3.66 -1.49
N GLU A 173 27.07 3.11 -2.37
CA GLU A 173 27.47 3.77 -3.61
C GLU A 173 26.25 4.10 -4.51
N VAL A 174 25.31 3.17 -4.64
CA VAL A 174 24.08 3.39 -5.40
C VAL A 174 23.26 4.53 -4.78
N VAL A 175 23.02 4.50 -3.46
CA VAL A 175 22.20 5.50 -2.78
C VAL A 175 22.83 6.89 -2.84
N GLU A 176 24.13 7.02 -2.55
CA GLU A 176 24.86 8.28 -2.55
C GLU A 176 24.96 8.88 -3.97
N THR A 177 25.21 8.02 -4.97
CA THR A 177 25.23 8.47 -6.37
C THR A 177 23.84 8.95 -6.81
N LEU A 178 22.76 8.20 -6.53
CA LEU A 178 21.39 8.59 -6.90
C LEU A 178 20.92 9.88 -6.20
N ALA A 179 21.49 10.20 -5.04
CA ALA A 179 21.21 11.44 -4.33
C ALA A 179 21.89 12.68 -4.95
N THR A 180 23.03 12.50 -5.64
CA THR A 180 23.90 13.58 -6.08
C THR A 180 24.06 13.72 -7.61
N VAL A 181 23.82 12.64 -8.37
CA VAL A 181 24.02 12.59 -9.82
C VAL A 181 23.09 13.56 -10.55
N LYS A 182 23.62 14.23 -11.57
CA LYS A 182 22.82 15.08 -12.45
C LYS A 182 21.90 14.24 -13.34
N LYS A 183 20.72 14.75 -13.61
CA LYS A 183 19.70 14.06 -14.43
C LYS A 183 20.23 13.60 -15.81
N ALA A 184 21.15 14.37 -16.43
CA ALA A 184 21.72 14.03 -17.72
C ALA A 184 22.64 12.81 -17.67
N ASP A 185 23.33 12.57 -16.55
CA ASP A 185 24.33 11.51 -16.39
C ASP A 185 23.73 10.22 -15.83
N LEU A 186 22.55 10.32 -15.25
CA LEU A 186 21.85 9.20 -14.58
C LEU A 186 21.58 8.01 -15.52
N PRO A 187 21.13 8.17 -16.78
CA PRO A 187 20.89 7.03 -17.67
C PRO A 187 22.14 6.18 -17.94
N ALA A 188 23.29 6.84 -18.15
CA ALA A 188 24.55 6.15 -18.39
C ALA A 188 24.99 5.37 -17.14
N ARG A 189 24.90 5.98 -15.97
CA ARG A 189 25.25 5.32 -14.71
C ARG A 189 24.35 4.13 -14.38
N LEU A 190 23.02 4.25 -14.63
CA LEU A 190 22.10 3.13 -14.46
C LEU A 190 22.41 1.98 -15.43
N ALA A 191 22.77 2.29 -16.67
CA ALA A 191 23.16 1.27 -17.63
C ALA A 191 24.42 0.51 -17.20
N GLU A 192 25.45 1.21 -16.72
CA GLU A 192 26.67 0.58 -16.18
C GLU A 192 26.34 -0.39 -15.04
N TRP A 193 25.50 0.03 -14.10
CA TRP A 193 25.11 -0.83 -12.99
C TRP A 193 24.29 -2.04 -13.43
N LEU A 194 23.35 -1.83 -14.37
CA LEU A 194 22.54 -2.94 -14.92
C LEU A 194 23.41 -3.93 -15.71
N ASP A 195 24.46 -3.47 -16.36
CA ASP A 195 25.43 -4.32 -17.06
C ASP A 195 26.30 -5.13 -16.07
N ALA A 196 26.65 -4.54 -14.92
CA ALA A 196 27.51 -5.15 -13.89
C ALA A 196 26.77 -6.13 -12.98
N LEU A 197 25.46 -5.96 -12.77
CA LEU A 197 24.65 -6.74 -11.85
C LEU A 197 24.10 -8.01 -12.52
N ASP A 198 23.91 -9.07 -11.72
CA ASP A 198 23.13 -10.23 -12.09
C ASP A 198 21.62 -9.91 -12.13
N GLU A 199 20.79 -10.86 -12.54
CA GLU A 199 19.33 -10.69 -12.65
C GLU A 199 18.69 -10.22 -11.34
N THR A 200 19.06 -10.85 -10.20
CA THR A 200 18.55 -10.50 -8.88
C THR A 200 19.01 -9.11 -8.45
N GLY A 201 20.26 -8.76 -8.72
CA GLY A 201 20.81 -7.43 -8.47
C GLY A 201 20.13 -6.34 -9.28
N ARG A 202 19.86 -6.59 -10.57
CA ARG A 202 19.09 -5.69 -11.45
C ARG A 202 17.69 -5.47 -10.92
N TRP A 203 17.00 -6.54 -10.57
CA TRP A 203 15.67 -6.49 -9.99
C TRP A 203 15.66 -5.64 -8.71
N ALA A 204 16.58 -5.87 -7.78
CA ALA A 204 16.65 -5.13 -6.53
C ALA A 204 16.97 -3.64 -6.75
N LEU A 205 17.89 -3.30 -7.65
CA LEU A 205 18.20 -1.92 -8.03
C LEU A 205 16.97 -1.21 -8.59
N LEU A 206 16.26 -1.85 -9.51
CA LEU A 206 15.10 -1.26 -10.15
C LEU A 206 13.92 -1.11 -9.18
N LYS A 207 13.70 -2.07 -8.27
CA LYS A 207 12.72 -1.96 -7.17
C LYS A 207 13.07 -0.82 -6.21
N LEU A 208 14.34 -0.63 -5.89
CA LEU A 208 14.81 0.48 -5.07
C LEU A 208 14.50 1.83 -5.72
N ILE A 209 14.79 1.99 -7.00
CA ILE A 209 14.58 3.22 -7.77
C ILE A 209 13.08 3.53 -7.93
N THR A 210 12.26 2.53 -8.18
CA THR A 210 10.82 2.70 -8.38
C THR A 210 10.04 2.84 -7.08
N GLY A 211 10.68 2.68 -5.91
CA GLY A 211 10.05 2.71 -4.60
C GLY A 211 9.10 1.54 -4.32
N ALA A 212 9.18 0.47 -5.10
CA ALA A 212 8.23 -0.63 -5.08
C ALA A 212 8.80 -1.93 -4.48
N LEU A 213 9.55 -1.86 -3.38
CA LEU A 213 10.20 -3.04 -2.78
C LEU A 213 9.24 -4.20 -2.48
N ARG A 214 8.03 -3.92 -1.99
CA ARG A 214 6.90 -4.88 -1.79
C ARG A 214 7.28 -6.30 -1.36
N VAL A 215 8.36 -6.44 -0.59
CA VAL A 215 8.85 -7.73 -0.07
C VAL A 215 8.11 -8.21 1.20
N GLY A 216 6.99 -7.55 1.53
CA GLY A 216 6.18 -7.89 2.69
C GLY A 216 6.87 -7.63 4.04
N VAL A 217 7.75 -6.63 4.08
CA VAL A 217 8.37 -6.07 5.29
C VAL A 217 7.70 -4.73 5.57
N SER A 218 7.06 -4.63 6.74
CA SER A 218 6.57 -3.35 7.23
C SER A 218 7.68 -2.60 7.98
N ALA A 219 7.60 -1.27 8.04
CA ALA A 219 8.54 -0.47 8.84
C ALA A 219 8.62 -0.99 10.30
N ARG A 220 7.47 -1.38 10.89
CA ARG A 220 7.43 -1.98 12.24
C ARG A 220 8.23 -3.28 12.34
N LEU A 221 8.17 -4.16 11.33
CA LEU A 221 8.93 -5.41 11.32
C LEU A 221 10.43 -5.14 11.21
N ALA A 222 10.82 -4.18 10.36
CA ALA A 222 12.22 -3.75 10.22
C ALA A 222 12.76 -3.18 11.54
N LYS A 223 12.02 -2.30 12.20
CA LYS A 223 12.37 -1.73 13.52
C LYS A 223 12.43 -2.80 14.62
N THR A 224 11.54 -3.80 14.58
CA THR A 224 11.61 -4.97 15.46
C THR A 224 12.91 -5.74 15.26
N ALA A 225 13.36 -5.92 14.01
CA ALA A 225 14.62 -6.60 13.73
C ALA A 225 15.83 -5.82 14.26
N VAL A 226 15.82 -4.50 14.12
CA VAL A 226 16.88 -3.62 14.66
C VAL A 226 16.92 -3.70 16.19
N GLY A 227 15.78 -3.52 16.88
CA GLY A 227 15.73 -3.57 18.34
C GLY A 227 16.25 -4.90 18.90
N ALA A 228 15.89 -6.00 18.24
CA ALA A 228 16.29 -7.33 18.67
C ALA A 228 17.81 -7.60 18.57
N LEU A 229 18.60 -6.79 17.85
CA LEU A 229 20.08 -6.90 17.85
C LEU A 229 20.67 -6.62 19.23
N GLY A 230 20.03 -5.77 20.01
CA GLY A 230 20.48 -5.40 21.37
C GLY A 230 19.46 -5.69 22.46
N GLY A 231 18.41 -6.50 22.18
CA GLY A 231 17.37 -6.82 23.17
C GLY A 231 16.40 -5.67 23.47
N HIS A 232 16.32 -4.68 22.59
CA HIS A 232 15.39 -3.55 22.72
C HIS A 232 14.03 -3.86 22.08
N GLU A 233 12.96 -3.36 22.69
CA GLU A 233 11.63 -3.39 22.10
C GLU A 233 11.53 -2.47 20.87
N ALA A 234 10.69 -2.84 19.91
CA ALA A 234 10.50 -2.07 18.68
C ALA A 234 10.00 -0.62 18.96
N ASP A 235 9.30 -0.41 20.06
CA ASP A 235 8.80 0.91 20.47
C ASP A 235 9.94 1.84 20.94
N ALA A 236 10.96 1.29 21.59
CA ALA A 236 12.15 2.06 21.94
C ALA A 236 12.91 2.54 20.71
N VAL A 237 12.97 1.70 19.65
CA VAL A 237 13.55 2.09 18.35
C VAL A 237 12.67 3.14 17.66
N GLU A 238 11.35 2.98 17.70
CA GLU A 238 10.39 3.92 17.11
C GLU A 238 10.54 5.34 17.71
N GLU A 239 10.73 5.45 19.01
CA GLU A 239 10.84 6.75 19.69
C GLU A 239 12.05 7.56 19.25
N VAL A 240 13.18 6.92 18.94
CA VAL A 240 14.39 7.61 18.46
C VAL A 240 14.42 7.78 16.92
N TRP A 241 13.57 7.02 16.22
CA TRP A 241 13.57 6.93 14.75
C TRP A 241 13.40 8.27 14.05
N HIS A 242 12.44 9.08 14.50
CA HIS A 242 12.03 10.32 13.82
C HIS A 242 13.05 11.48 13.94
N GLY A 243 14.13 11.31 14.68
CA GLY A 243 15.25 12.25 14.75
C GLY A 243 16.47 11.81 13.96
N MET A 244 16.40 10.69 13.24
CA MET A 244 17.55 10.09 12.59
C MET A 244 17.46 10.10 11.08
N VAL A 245 18.62 10.23 10.44
CA VAL A 245 18.76 10.15 8.98
C VAL A 245 19.60 8.93 8.59
N PRO A 246 19.33 8.31 7.42
CA PRO A 246 20.19 7.28 6.90
C PRO A 246 21.67 7.76 6.80
N PRO A 247 22.63 6.87 7.07
CA PRO A 247 22.54 5.43 7.28
C PRO A 247 22.36 4.98 8.75
N TYR A 248 21.79 5.77 9.64
CA TYR A 248 21.41 5.40 11.01
C TYR A 248 22.56 4.89 11.90
N LEU A 249 23.77 5.41 11.76
CA LEU A 249 24.96 4.94 12.47
C LEU A 249 24.80 4.98 14.01
N SER A 250 24.22 6.07 14.54
CA SER A 250 23.95 6.23 15.97
C SER A 250 22.89 5.24 16.49
N LEU A 251 21.91 4.87 15.65
CA LEU A 251 20.92 3.85 16.00
C LEU A 251 21.59 2.48 16.22
N PHE A 252 22.43 2.04 15.24
CA PHE A 252 23.13 0.78 15.36
C PHE A 252 24.14 0.78 16.51
N ALA A 253 24.86 1.88 16.71
CA ALA A 253 25.78 2.01 17.83
C ALA A 253 25.05 1.87 19.18
N TRP A 254 23.88 2.46 19.33
CA TRP A 254 23.06 2.35 20.54
C TRP A 254 22.52 0.92 20.74
N VAL A 255 21.84 0.35 19.74
CA VAL A 255 21.24 -0.98 19.91
C VAL A 255 22.28 -2.08 20.15
N GLU A 256 23.50 -1.89 19.71
CA GLU A 256 24.64 -2.78 19.97
C GLU A 256 25.42 -2.44 21.26
N GLY A 257 24.95 -1.50 22.06
CA GLY A 257 25.57 -1.11 23.33
C GLY A 257 26.91 -0.40 23.19
N ARG A 258 27.24 0.12 22.00
CA ARG A 258 28.50 0.87 21.70
C ARG A 258 28.36 2.38 21.97
N ALA A 259 27.13 2.88 22.12
CA ALA A 259 26.83 4.27 22.43
C ALA A 259 25.57 4.36 23.29
N GLU A 260 25.37 5.51 23.92
CA GLU A 260 24.15 5.82 24.63
C GLU A 260 22.95 5.96 23.67
N ARG A 261 21.73 5.87 24.23
CA ARG A 261 20.50 6.07 23.46
C ARG A 261 20.54 7.44 22.78
N PRO A 262 20.35 7.51 21.45
CA PRO A 262 20.31 8.80 20.77
C PRO A 262 19.19 9.66 21.34
N THR A 263 19.52 10.87 21.74
CA THR A 263 18.53 11.89 22.05
C THR A 263 18.04 12.46 20.72
N THR A 264 16.73 12.49 20.53
CA THR A 264 16.21 13.12 19.31
C THR A 264 16.40 14.63 19.45
N LEU A 265 17.16 15.22 18.55
CA LEU A 265 17.29 16.69 18.42
C LEU A 265 16.02 17.28 17.77
N ASN A 266 15.02 16.47 17.46
CA ASN A 266 13.76 16.94 16.91
C ASN A 266 12.89 17.53 18.03
N PRO A 267 12.69 18.85 18.08
CA PRO A 267 11.88 19.48 19.12
C PRO A 267 10.38 19.17 19.01
N ALA A 268 9.93 18.65 17.85
CA ALA A 268 8.56 18.27 17.58
C ALA A 268 8.48 16.80 17.10
N PRO A 269 8.79 15.81 17.97
CA PRO A 269 8.91 14.41 17.58
C PRO A 269 7.54 13.75 17.39
N PHE A 270 7.49 12.75 16.50
CA PHE A 270 6.38 11.81 16.41
C PHE A 270 6.36 10.87 17.61
N ARG A 271 5.17 10.51 18.08
CA ARG A 271 4.96 9.51 19.13
C ARG A 271 4.28 8.28 18.55
N PRO A 272 4.82 7.06 18.77
CA PRO A 272 4.21 5.83 18.26
C PRO A 272 2.75 5.71 18.69
N PRO A 273 1.79 5.53 17.73
CA PRO A 273 0.38 5.60 18.06
C PRO A 273 -0.15 4.32 18.71
N MET A 274 -1.05 4.49 19.67
CA MET A 274 -1.89 3.42 20.19
C MET A 274 -3.01 3.11 19.20
N LEU A 275 -3.27 1.83 18.92
CA LEU A 275 -4.24 1.35 17.96
C LEU A 275 -5.32 0.52 18.64
N SER A 276 -6.57 0.67 18.18
CA SER A 276 -7.73 -0.06 18.69
C SER A 276 -7.91 -1.43 18.05
N HIS A 277 -8.50 -2.38 18.79
CA HIS A 277 -9.07 -3.61 18.27
C HIS A 277 -10.49 -3.39 17.72
N PRO A 278 -10.94 -4.14 16.71
CA PRO A 278 -12.36 -4.23 16.42
C PRO A 278 -13.06 -4.92 17.61
N ILE A 279 -14.25 -4.46 17.98
CA ILE A 279 -15.10 -5.14 18.95
C ILE A 279 -16.01 -6.12 18.23
N ASP A 280 -16.20 -7.27 18.82
CA ASP A 280 -17.26 -8.22 18.50
C ASP A 280 -18.37 -8.03 19.52
N ALA A 281 -19.49 -7.43 19.08
CA ALA A 281 -20.58 -7.06 19.96
C ALA A 281 -21.24 -8.27 20.65
N GLU A 282 -21.25 -9.44 20.02
CA GLU A 282 -21.87 -10.65 20.57
C GLU A 282 -21.06 -11.27 21.70
N THR A 283 -19.72 -11.15 21.64
CA THR A 283 -18.82 -11.87 22.57
C THR A 283 -18.03 -10.98 23.51
N ASP A 284 -17.71 -9.74 23.09
CA ASP A 284 -16.85 -8.87 23.89
C ASP A 284 -17.65 -8.06 24.91
N PHE A 285 -18.88 -7.58 24.59
CA PHE A 285 -19.67 -6.78 25.51
C PHE A 285 -20.13 -7.53 26.77
N GLU A 286 -20.26 -8.85 26.70
CA GLU A 286 -20.54 -9.67 27.89
C GLU A 286 -19.41 -9.61 28.94
N LYS A 287 -18.19 -9.25 28.51
CA LYS A 287 -16.98 -9.25 29.35
C LYS A 287 -16.51 -7.88 29.76
N LEU A 288 -17.11 -6.84 29.22
CA LEU A 288 -16.70 -5.45 29.41
C LEU A 288 -17.77 -4.70 30.23
N ASP A 289 -17.32 -3.89 31.18
CA ASP A 289 -18.18 -3.00 31.96
C ASP A 289 -18.28 -1.65 31.25
N PRO A 290 -19.49 -1.20 30.81
CA PRO A 290 -19.66 0.09 30.13
C PRO A 290 -19.18 1.27 31.00
N ALA A 291 -19.31 1.21 32.33
CA ALA A 291 -18.87 2.26 33.23
C ALA A 291 -17.35 2.50 33.22
N ALA A 292 -16.58 1.48 32.84
CA ALA A 292 -15.11 1.59 32.75
C ALA A 292 -14.62 2.31 31.49
N PHE A 293 -15.48 2.55 30.51
CA PHE A 293 -15.10 3.12 29.22
C PHE A 293 -15.64 4.54 29.01
N SER A 294 -14.93 5.29 28.18
CA SER A 294 -15.41 6.51 27.55
C SER A 294 -15.68 6.23 26.08
N GLY A 295 -16.82 6.71 25.58
CA GLY A 295 -17.19 6.67 24.16
C GLY A 295 -16.73 7.93 23.43
N GLU A 296 -16.24 7.79 22.21
CA GLU A 296 -15.92 8.89 21.31
C GLU A 296 -16.44 8.57 19.90
N TRP A 297 -16.72 9.60 19.11
CA TRP A 297 -17.04 9.39 17.71
C TRP A 297 -15.82 8.88 16.94
N LYS A 298 -16.06 7.89 16.10
CA LYS A 298 -15.06 7.44 15.15
C LYS A 298 -15.25 8.20 13.84
N TRP A 299 -14.47 9.26 13.70
CA TRP A 299 -14.50 10.12 12.52
C TRP A 299 -13.96 9.40 11.28
N ASP A 300 -14.55 9.66 10.11
CA ASP A 300 -14.05 9.24 8.79
C ASP A 300 -13.09 10.29 8.24
N GLY A 301 -11.91 10.36 8.81
CA GLY A 301 -10.85 11.29 8.47
C GLY A 301 -9.49 10.60 8.33
N ILE A 302 -8.44 11.32 8.66
CA ILE A 302 -7.07 10.83 8.71
C ILE A 302 -6.49 11.12 10.08
N ARG A 303 -6.12 10.07 10.79
CA ARG A 303 -5.41 10.24 12.06
C ARG A 303 -4.09 10.92 11.84
N VAL A 304 -3.86 12.00 12.60
CA VAL A 304 -2.62 12.77 12.59
C VAL A 304 -2.14 13.05 14.00
N GLN A 305 -0.85 13.35 14.11
CA GLN A 305 -0.29 14.00 15.29
C GLN A 305 0.18 15.40 14.93
N LEU A 306 -0.26 16.38 15.71
CA LEU A 306 0.25 17.74 15.68
C LEU A 306 1.32 17.86 16.75
N SER A 307 2.58 18.01 16.36
CA SER A 307 3.70 18.15 17.29
C SER A 307 4.35 19.51 17.16
N GLY A 308 4.48 20.19 18.28
CA GLY A 308 5.14 21.48 18.40
C GLY A 308 6.26 21.45 19.43
N GLY A 309 7.28 22.28 19.22
CA GLY A 309 8.40 22.47 20.13
C GLY A 309 9.27 23.65 19.71
N ARG A 310 10.33 23.91 20.46
CA ARG A 310 11.30 24.95 20.13
C ARG A 310 12.66 24.33 19.89
N ASP A 311 13.35 24.79 18.85
CA ASP A 311 14.73 24.40 18.62
C ASP A 311 15.70 25.09 19.60
N GLU A 312 17.00 24.81 19.47
CA GLU A 312 18.05 25.38 20.32
C GLU A 312 18.14 26.91 20.21
N ALA A 313 17.68 27.50 19.11
CA ALA A 313 17.58 28.95 18.92
C ALA A 313 16.26 29.53 19.44
N GLY A 314 15.37 28.71 20.03
CA GLY A 314 14.06 29.12 20.51
C GLY A 314 13.01 29.29 19.43
N VAL A 315 13.32 28.93 18.19
CA VAL A 315 12.39 29.04 17.05
C VAL A 315 11.34 27.92 17.12
N GLN A 316 10.07 28.30 16.92
CA GLN A 316 8.97 27.33 16.91
C GLN A 316 9.14 26.33 15.74
N VAL A 317 9.15 25.06 16.07
CA VAL A 317 9.12 23.95 15.12
C VAL A 317 7.74 23.28 15.18
N ALA A 318 7.07 23.20 14.05
CA ALA A 318 5.77 22.57 13.91
C ALA A 318 5.87 21.39 12.95
N ARG A 319 5.24 20.26 13.30
CA ARG A 319 5.16 19.07 12.45
C ARG A 319 3.76 18.47 12.49
N VAL A 320 3.31 18.03 11.33
CA VAL A 320 2.09 17.25 11.16
C VAL A 320 2.50 15.87 10.69
N TYR A 321 2.27 14.86 11.52
CA TYR A 321 2.60 13.49 11.18
C TYR A 321 1.36 12.68 10.84
N SER A 322 1.47 11.83 9.83
CA SER A 322 0.46 10.83 9.52
C SER A 322 0.43 9.72 10.59
N ARG A 323 -0.58 8.87 10.56
CA ARG A 323 -0.69 7.68 11.44
C ARG A 323 0.55 6.78 11.43
N THR A 324 1.30 6.76 10.35
CA THR A 324 2.50 5.93 10.18
C THR A 324 3.80 6.66 10.51
N GLY A 325 3.71 7.92 10.95
CA GLY A 325 4.85 8.75 11.29
C GLY A 325 5.51 9.44 10.09
N GLU A 326 4.86 9.46 8.93
CA GLU A 326 5.30 10.24 7.80
C GLU A 326 5.06 11.73 8.07
N ASP A 327 6.06 12.57 7.86
CA ASP A 327 5.93 14.01 7.94
C ASP A 327 5.15 14.54 6.72
N ILE A 328 3.95 15.03 6.97
CA ILE A 328 3.03 15.58 5.97
C ILE A 328 2.83 17.10 6.12
N THR A 329 3.71 17.76 6.85
CA THR A 329 3.63 19.20 7.17
C THR A 329 3.47 20.07 5.91
N ASP A 330 4.23 19.78 4.85
CA ASP A 330 4.18 20.54 3.60
C ASP A 330 2.83 20.42 2.87
N ALA A 331 2.07 19.35 3.11
CA ALA A 331 0.74 19.16 2.54
C ALA A 331 -0.35 19.92 3.33
N PHE A 332 -0.05 20.29 4.59
CA PHE A 332 -0.99 20.93 5.50
C PHE A 332 -0.37 22.16 6.20
N PRO A 333 0.11 23.17 5.44
CA PRO A 333 0.73 24.36 6.00
C PRO A 333 -0.22 25.18 6.88
N ASP A 334 -1.52 25.11 6.64
CA ASP A 334 -2.56 25.71 7.44
C ASP A 334 -2.68 25.10 8.85
N LEU A 335 -2.42 23.80 9.01
CA LEU A 335 -2.33 23.15 10.31
C LEU A 335 -0.98 23.40 10.97
N ALA A 336 0.11 23.43 10.21
CA ALA A 336 1.43 23.75 10.74
C ALA A 336 1.45 25.13 11.39
N GLN A 337 0.78 26.11 10.80
CA GLN A 337 0.62 27.46 11.37
C GLN A 337 -0.21 27.48 12.66
N ALA A 338 -1.12 26.52 12.84
CA ALA A 338 -1.91 26.38 14.06
C ALA A 338 -1.12 25.77 15.24
N ILE A 339 0.05 25.18 14.98
CA ILE A 339 0.89 24.57 16.02
C ILE A 339 1.78 25.63 16.64
N THR A 340 1.22 26.40 17.57
CA THR A 340 1.92 27.45 18.32
C THR A 340 2.37 27.04 19.72
N PHE A 341 2.11 25.78 20.09
CA PHE A 341 2.33 25.18 21.41
C PHE A 341 3.55 24.26 21.43
N THR A 342 3.99 23.90 22.62
CA THR A 342 4.97 22.83 22.87
C THR A 342 4.26 21.60 23.41
N GLY A 343 4.25 20.52 22.61
CA GLY A 343 3.55 19.28 22.95
C GLY A 343 3.13 18.47 21.74
N THR A 344 2.38 17.39 21.96
CA THR A 344 1.86 16.50 20.90
C THR A 344 0.39 16.19 21.14
N LEU A 345 -0.45 16.60 20.21
CA LEU A 345 -1.86 16.25 20.10
C LEU A 345 -2.04 15.07 19.14
N ASP A 346 -2.88 14.11 19.51
CA ASP A 346 -3.36 13.03 18.63
C ASP A 346 -4.81 13.33 18.26
N GLY A 347 -5.13 13.36 16.98
CA GLY A 347 -6.44 13.80 16.51
C GLY A 347 -6.77 13.27 15.11
N GLU A 348 -8.00 13.55 14.69
CA GLU A 348 -8.47 13.25 13.34
C GLU A 348 -8.45 14.51 12.47
N LEU A 349 -7.69 14.46 11.37
CA LEU A 349 -7.66 15.51 10.36
C LEU A 349 -8.90 15.37 9.47
N LEU A 350 -9.63 16.47 9.36
CA LEU A 350 -10.89 16.61 8.66
C LEU A 350 -10.85 17.87 7.78
N ILE A 351 -11.85 18.06 6.95
CA ILE A 351 -12.17 19.35 6.35
C ILE A 351 -13.38 19.91 7.07
N LEU A 352 -13.25 21.10 7.65
CA LEU A 352 -14.35 21.81 8.32
C LEU A 352 -14.72 23.03 7.49
N LYS A 353 -15.94 23.08 6.98
CA LYS A 353 -16.47 24.21 6.21
C LYS A 353 -17.81 24.62 6.78
N GLU A 354 -18.00 25.93 7.04
CA GLU A 354 -19.23 26.47 7.61
C GLU A 354 -19.65 25.75 8.92
N SER A 355 -18.65 25.45 9.76
CA SER A 355 -18.79 24.71 11.03
C SER A 355 -19.27 23.27 10.92
N ARG A 356 -19.28 22.70 9.70
CA ARG A 356 -19.67 21.31 9.43
C ARG A 356 -18.49 20.49 8.92
N VAL A 357 -18.35 19.29 9.42
CA VAL A 357 -17.34 18.32 8.94
C VAL A 357 -17.77 17.80 7.57
N GLN A 358 -16.89 17.93 6.60
CA GLN A 358 -17.11 17.44 5.25
C GLN A 358 -16.77 15.96 5.13
N SER A 359 -17.38 15.29 4.14
CA SER A 359 -17.09 13.88 3.88
C SER A 359 -15.61 13.64 3.54
N PHE A 360 -15.14 12.42 3.76
CA PHE A 360 -13.77 12.01 3.40
C PHE A 360 -13.43 12.25 1.92
N ASN A 361 -14.41 12.21 1.02
CA ASN A 361 -14.20 12.51 -0.40
C ASN A 361 -13.71 13.95 -0.63
N VAL A 362 -14.16 14.89 0.19
CA VAL A 362 -13.70 16.28 0.18
C VAL A 362 -12.27 16.36 0.71
N LEU A 363 -11.95 15.66 1.81
CA LEU A 363 -10.59 15.58 2.35
C LEU A 363 -9.60 15.00 1.34
N GLN A 364 -10.02 14.03 0.51
CA GLN A 364 -9.16 13.45 -0.53
C GLN A 364 -8.64 14.49 -1.53
N GLN A 365 -9.32 15.63 -1.73
CA GLN A 365 -8.85 16.71 -2.61
C GLN A 365 -7.56 17.36 -2.10
N ARG A 366 -7.31 17.30 -0.78
CA ARG A 366 -6.08 17.80 -0.14
C ARG A 366 -4.94 16.77 -0.17
N LEU A 367 -5.26 15.48 -0.26
CA LEU A 367 -4.27 14.42 -0.18
C LEU A 367 -3.43 14.32 -1.45
N ASN A 368 -2.18 13.90 -1.29
CA ASN A 368 -1.23 13.66 -2.39
C ASN A 368 -0.95 14.89 -3.29
N ARG A 369 -1.22 16.10 -2.80
CA ARG A 369 -0.89 17.34 -3.52
C ARG A 369 0.57 17.69 -3.31
N LYS A 370 1.32 17.81 -4.39
CA LYS A 370 2.74 18.23 -4.37
C LYS A 370 2.90 19.75 -4.18
N ALA A 371 1.90 20.51 -4.55
CA ALA A 371 1.84 21.96 -4.37
C ALA A 371 0.50 22.32 -3.74
N VAL A 372 0.55 23.11 -2.67
CA VAL A 372 -0.61 23.62 -1.96
C VAL A 372 -0.74 25.11 -2.29
N THR A 373 -1.84 25.46 -2.96
CA THR A 373 -2.12 26.85 -3.35
C THR A 373 -3.02 27.53 -2.34
N PRO A 374 -3.00 28.89 -2.21
CA PRO A 374 -3.94 29.61 -1.34
C PRO A 374 -5.40 29.26 -1.62
N LYS A 375 -5.78 29.14 -2.89
CA LYS A 375 -7.14 28.71 -3.28
C LYS A 375 -7.51 27.35 -2.72
N LEU A 376 -6.57 26.38 -2.75
CA LEU A 376 -6.81 25.03 -2.21
C LEU A 376 -7.00 25.06 -0.68
N LEU A 377 -6.27 25.94 0.03
CA LEU A 377 -6.40 26.11 1.47
C LEU A 377 -7.76 26.72 1.87
N GLU A 378 -8.25 27.67 1.07
CA GLU A 378 -9.56 28.31 1.27
C GLU A 378 -10.71 27.37 0.92
N GLU A 379 -10.59 26.63 -0.18
CA GLU A 379 -11.64 25.73 -0.67
C GLU A 379 -11.78 24.48 0.22
N PHE A 380 -10.68 23.98 0.76
CA PHE A 380 -10.61 22.78 1.60
C PHE A 380 -9.83 23.04 2.90
N PRO A 381 -10.35 23.86 3.81
CA PRO A 381 -9.67 24.22 5.05
C PRO A 381 -9.48 23.00 5.95
N ALA A 382 -8.23 22.66 6.25
CA ALA A 382 -7.92 21.54 7.14
C ALA A 382 -8.20 21.91 8.60
N HIS A 383 -8.73 20.94 9.34
CA HIS A 383 -9.09 21.04 10.74
C HIS A 383 -8.71 19.75 11.48
N VAL A 384 -8.41 19.82 12.76
CA VAL A 384 -8.12 18.64 13.58
C VAL A 384 -9.02 18.60 14.80
N ARG A 385 -9.77 17.51 14.94
CA ARG A 385 -10.46 17.15 16.18
C ARG A 385 -9.56 16.30 17.05
N ALA A 386 -9.07 16.92 18.13
CA ALA A 386 -8.15 16.30 19.07
C ALA A 386 -8.90 15.36 20.02
N TYR A 387 -8.36 14.17 20.23
CA TYR A 387 -8.93 13.17 21.14
C TYR A 387 -7.93 12.62 22.16
N ASP A 388 -6.64 12.97 22.07
CA ASP A 388 -5.65 12.64 23.10
C ASP A 388 -4.52 13.67 23.15
N LEU A 389 -3.95 13.89 24.34
CA LEU A 389 -2.79 14.75 24.59
C LEU A 389 -1.64 13.86 25.07
N LEU A 390 -0.60 13.73 24.25
CA LEU A 390 0.50 12.80 24.51
C LEU A 390 1.64 13.42 25.28
N THR A 391 1.94 14.69 24.96
CA THR A 391 2.95 15.49 25.69
C THR A 391 2.49 16.94 25.77
N ALA A 392 2.85 17.64 26.83
CA ALA A 392 2.61 19.08 27.01
C ALA A 392 3.75 19.69 27.81
N GLU A 393 4.30 20.83 27.37
CA GLU A 393 5.35 21.59 28.03
C GLU A 393 6.53 20.75 28.54
N GLY A 394 6.96 19.77 27.74
CA GLY A 394 8.06 18.85 28.06
C GLY A 394 7.66 17.64 28.92
N ALA A 395 6.45 17.59 29.46
CA ALA A 395 5.96 16.44 30.21
C ALA A 395 5.40 15.36 29.27
N ASP A 396 5.77 14.09 29.48
CA ASP A 396 5.18 12.94 28.83
C ASP A 396 3.93 12.50 29.58
N LEU A 397 2.76 12.64 28.98
CA LEU A 397 1.47 12.31 29.57
C LEU A 397 1.01 10.88 29.25
N ARG A 398 1.67 10.17 28.35
CA ARG A 398 1.28 8.83 27.91
C ARG A 398 1.15 7.79 29.05
N PRO A 399 1.97 7.84 30.14
CA PRO A 399 1.80 6.94 31.27
C PRO A 399 0.54 7.17 32.08
N LEU A 400 -0.08 8.36 32.00
CA LEU A 400 -1.28 8.70 32.77
C LEU A 400 -2.52 7.95 32.26
N PRO A 401 -3.56 7.73 33.12
CA PRO A 401 -4.86 7.23 32.69
C PRO A 401 -5.49 8.09 31.59
N PHE A 402 -6.25 7.46 30.69
CA PHE A 402 -6.95 8.19 29.62
C PHE A 402 -7.85 9.31 30.16
N ALA A 403 -8.58 9.06 31.23
CA ALA A 403 -9.44 10.07 31.85
C ALA A 403 -8.67 11.34 32.26
N GLU A 404 -7.47 11.17 32.80
CA GLU A 404 -6.61 12.30 33.19
C GLU A 404 -6.04 13.01 31.95
N ARG A 405 -5.57 12.27 30.96
CA ARG A 405 -5.10 12.86 29.68
C ARG A 405 -6.23 13.63 28.99
N ARG A 406 -7.46 13.12 29.05
CA ARG A 406 -8.63 13.78 28.48
C ARG A 406 -8.95 15.10 29.19
N ALA A 407 -8.96 15.13 30.49
CA ALA A 407 -9.18 16.38 31.28
C ALA A 407 -8.11 17.44 30.95
N ARG A 408 -6.85 17.01 30.81
CA ARG A 408 -5.76 17.91 30.41
C ARG A 408 -5.89 18.37 28.96
N LEU A 409 -6.35 17.50 28.06
CA LEU A 409 -6.64 17.84 26.67
C LEU A 409 -7.72 18.93 26.58
N GLU A 410 -8.79 18.80 27.35
CA GLU A 410 -9.89 19.79 27.39
C GLU A 410 -9.39 21.16 27.83
N THR A 411 -8.58 21.20 28.89
CA THR A 411 -7.95 22.43 29.36
C THR A 411 -6.98 23.00 28.30
N PHE A 412 -6.17 22.15 27.70
CA PHE A 412 -5.16 22.54 26.72
C PHE A 412 -5.78 23.12 25.43
N VAL A 413 -6.76 22.44 24.85
CA VAL A 413 -7.43 22.89 23.64
C VAL A 413 -8.28 24.14 23.92
N GLY A 414 -8.93 24.20 25.09
CA GLY A 414 -9.66 25.38 25.50
C GLY A 414 -8.77 26.63 25.67
N ALA A 415 -7.55 26.45 26.21
CA ALA A 415 -6.58 27.55 26.33
C ALA A 415 -5.95 27.93 24.96
N LEU A 416 -5.83 26.99 24.03
CA LEU A 416 -5.30 27.23 22.69
C LEU A 416 -6.25 28.11 21.87
N ASP A 417 -7.55 27.96 22.02
CA ASP A 417 -8.65 28.71 21.36
C ASP A 417 -8.37 28.95 19.87
N HIS A 418 -8.06 27.91 19.12
CA HIS A 418 -7.64 28.05 17.73
C HIS A 418 -8.69 27.49 16.78
N ALA A 419 -9.10 28.27 15.78
CA ALA A 419 -10.17 27.94 14.83
C ALA A 419 -9.97 26.64 14.02
N ARG A 420 -8.77 26.06 14.01
CA ARG A 420 -8.45 24.83 13.26
C ARG A 420 -8.24 23.61 14.14
N ILE A 421 -8.37 23.75 15.47
CA ILE A 421 -8.16 22.65 16.42
C ILE A 421 -9.28 22.71 17.45
N ASP A 422 -10.11 21.68 17.49
CA ASP A 422 -11.18 21.53 18.49
C ASP A 422 -11.09 20.15 19.18
N LEU A 423 -11.99 19.91 20.12
CA LEU A 423 -12.13 18.64 20.82
C LEU A 423 -13.07 17.69 20.10
N SER A 424 -12.66 16.43 19.93
CA SER A 424 -13.59 15.36 19.59
C SER A 424 -14.60 15.18 20.74
N PRO A 425 -15.91 15.32 20.52
CA PRO A 425 -16.91 15.17 21.58
C PRO A 425 -16.93 13.73 22.11
N LEU A 426 -17.18 13.61 23.43
CA LEU A 426 -17.51 12.33 24.03
C LEU A 426 -18.94 11.94 23.69
N VAL A 427 -19.16 10.65 23.48
CA VAL A 427 -20.49 10.06 23.30
C VAL A 427 -21.04 9.69 24.67
N PRO A 428 -22.15 10.28 25.13
CA PRO A 428 -22.77 9.89 26.39
C PRO A 428 -23.43 8.51 26.25
N PHE A 429 -23.16 7.61 27.17
CA PHE A 429 -23.82 6.30 27.26
C PHE A 429 -23.70 5.76 28.69
N ALA A 430 -24.66 4.97 29.14
CA ALA A 430 -24.64 4.26 30.40
C ALA A 430 -24.64 2.73 30.18
N THR A 431 -25.23 2.28 29.08
CA THR A 431 -25.34 0.87 28.68
C THR A 431 -24.74 0.67 27.30
N TRP A 432 -24.51 -0.59 26.92
CA TRP A 432 -24.09 -0.90 25.55
C TRP A 432 -25.18 -0.66 24.51
N GLU A 433 -26.43 -0.74 24.93
CA GLU A 433 -27.61 -0.41 24.12
C GLU A 433 -27.63 1.08 23.74
N ASP A 434 -27.39 1.98 24.70
CA ASP A 434 -27.28 3.43 24.43
C ASP A 434 -26.18 3.71 23.38
N LEU A 435 -25.05 3.01 23.52
CA LEU A 435 -23.93 3.16 22.58
C LEU A 435 -24.25 2.58 21.20
N ALA A 436 -25.04 1.50 21.14
CA ALA A 436 -25.52 0.91 19.88
C ALA A 436 -26.45 1.89 19.16
N GLU A 437 -27.35 2.57 19.87
CA GLU A 437 -28.22 3.61 19.33
C GLU A 437 -27.41 4.79 18.80
N ALA A 438 -26.44 5.29 19.58
CA ALA A 438 -25.54 6.35 19.15
C ALA A 438 -24.75 5.97 17.88
N ARG A 439 -24.28 4.71 17.78
CA ARG A 439 -23.58 4.19 16.61
C ARG A 439 -24.51 4.12 15.38
N ALA A 440 -25.76 3.73 15.58
CA ALA A 440 -26.73 3.59 14.50
C ALA A 440 -27.18 4.96 13.95
N ASP A 441 -27.48 5.89 14.84
CA ASP A 441 -27.91 7.26 14.50
C ASP A 441 -27.13 8.32 15.31
N PRO A 442 -25.90 8.66 14.88
CA PRO A 442 -25.09 9.70 15.55
C PRO A 442 -25.78 11.07 15.54
N GLY A 443 -26.59 11.36 14.53
CA GLY A 443 -27.27 12.65 14.41
C GLY A 443 -28.25 12.91 15.55
N ALA A 444 -28.98 11.87 15.97
CA ALA A 444 -29.91 11.93 17.08
C ALA A 444 -29.19 12.01 18.45
N VAL A 445 -27.93 11.55 18.54
CA VAL A 445 -27.17 11.44 19.81
C VAL A 445 -25.98 12.41 19.85
N GLY A 446 -26.17 13.66 19.43
CA GLY A 446 -25.24 14.74 19.66
C GLY A 446 -24.19 15.00 18.57
N ALA A 447 -24.16 14.23 17.49
CA ALA A 447 -23.29 14.53 16.35
C ALA A 447 -23.91 15.58 15.40
N GLY A 448 -25.24 15.77 15.45
CA GLY A 448 -25.94 16.77 14.64
C GLY A 448 -25.63 16.63 13.14
N GLU A 449 -25.24 17.72 12.52
CA GLU A 449 -24.93 17.79 11.09
C GLU A 449 -23.64 17.03 10.69
N ASP A 450 -22.78 16.68 11.65
CA ASP A 450 -21.54 15.94 11.42
C ASP A 450 -21.73 14.41 11.31
N ALA A 451 -22.98 13.92 11.47
CA ALA A 451 -23.31 12.49 11.50
C ALA A 451 -22.80 11.70 10.28
N ASP A 452 -22.78 12.33 9.09
CA ASP A 452 -22.31 11.70 7.85
C ASP A 452 -20.80 11.47 7.81
N ALA A 453 -20.04 12.21 8.64
CA ALA A 453 -18.60 12.07 8.76
C ALA A 453 -18.17 11.07 9.86
N ILE A 454 -19.13 10.36 10.46
CA ILE A 454 -18.91 9.39 11.53
C ILE A 454 -19.06 7.97 11.00
N GLU A 455 -18.01 7.15 11.13
CA GLU A 455 -18.00 5.75 10.71
C GLU A 455 -18.25 4.74 11.87
N GLY A 456 -18.60 5.24 13.06
CA GLY A 456 -18.87 4.43 14.22
C GLY A 456 -18.47 5.09 15.53
N VAL A 457 -18.13 4.29 16.52
CA VAL A 457 -17.69 4.74 17.83
C VAL A 457 -16.36 4.11 18.24
N MET A 458 -15.62 4.82 19.09
CA MET A 458 -14.41 4.36 19.76
C MET A 458 -14.71 4.20 21.25
N LEU A 459 -14.21 3.12 21.82
CA LEU A 459 -14.24 2.87 23.27
C LEU A 459 -12.82 2.94 23.80
N LYS A 460 -12.62 3.74 24.84
CA LYS A 460 -11.31 3.91 25.50
C LYS A 460 -11.48 3.63 27.00
N LEU A 461 -10.74 2.64 27.50
CA LEU A 461 -10.71 2.31 28.92
C LEU A 461 -10.16 3.50 29.70
N ARG A 462 -10.94 4.04 30.66
CA ARG A 462 -10.66 5.27 31.39
C ARG A 462 -9.32 5.25 32.14
N ASP A 463 -8.97 4.10 32.69
CA ASP A 463 -7.73 3.92 33.49
C ASP A 463 -6.52 3.47 32.66
N SER A 464 -6.65 3.45 31.31
CA SER A 464 -5.57 2.97 30.46
C SER A 464 -4.50 4.02 30.18
N PRO A 465 -3.21 3.67 30.27
CA PRO A 465 -2.15 4.48 29.69
C PRO A 465 -2.21 4.44 28.15
N TYR A 466 -1.51 5.38 27.52
CA TYR A 466 -1.32 5.39 26.07
C TYR A 466 -0.14 4.50 25.71
N LEU A 467 -0.43 3.31 25.19
CA LEU A 467 0.58 2.30 24.86
C LEU A 467 0.78 2.20 23.34
N PRO A 468 2.03 2.23 22.85
CA PRO A 468 2.32 2.05 21.42
C PRO A 468 1.80 0.73 20.86
N GLY A 469 1.44 0.73 19.57
CA GLY A 469 1.01 -0.48 18.90
C GLY A 469 -0.46 -0.81 19.13
N ARG A 470 -0.80 -2.11 19.26
CA ARG A 470 -2.19 -2.55 19.44
C ARG A 470 -2.33 -3.44 20.67
N PRO A 471 -2.29 -2.85 21.88
CA PRO A 471 -2.56 -3.60 23.11
C PRO A 471 -4.01 -4.07 23.14
N LYS A 472 -4.23 -5.31 23.61
CA LYS A 472 -5.59 -5.87 23.70
C LYS A 472 -6.27 -5.35 24.97
N GLY A 473 -7.49 -4.86 24.83
CA GLY A 473 -8.35 -4.46 25.94
C GLY A 473 -8.55 -2.94 26.12
N PRO A 474 -7.50 -2.10 26.09
CA PRO A 474 -7.69 -0.67 26.39
C PRO A 474 -8.53 0.10 25.39
N TRP A 475 -8.34 -0.13 24.08
CA TRP A 475 -9.04 0.61 23.04
C TRP A 475 -9.75 -0.32 22.05
N TRP A 476 -11.04 -0.01 21.79
CA TRP A 476 -11.87 -0.72 20.85
C TRP A 476 -12.49 0.24 19.85
N LYS A 477 -12.81 -0.29 18.65
CA LYS A 477 -13.57 0.40 17.62
C LYS A 477 -14.78 -0.43 17.25
N TRP A 478 -15.93 0.22 17.20
CA TRP A 478 -17.17 -0.37 16.77
C TRP A 478 -17.70 0.41 15.57
N LYS A 479 -17.38 -0.08 14.39
CA LYS A 479 -17.80 0.56 13.15
C LYS A 479 -19.28 0.35 12.90
N ARG A 480 -19.88 1.24 12.12
CA ARG A 480 -21.22 1.01 11.54
C ARG A 480 -21.17 -0.21 10.64
N GLU A 481 -22.35 -0.83 10.43
CA GLU A 481 -22.46 -1.90 9.46
C GLU A 481 -22.08 -1.39 8.05
N PRO A 482 -21.33 -2.17 7.29
CA PRO A 482 -20.97 -1.79 5.93
C PRO A 482 -22.22 -1.77 5.05
N HIS A 483 -22.21 -0.95 4.02
CA HIS A 483 -23.18 -1.08 2.95
C HIS A 483 -22.95 -2.40 2.21
N LEU A 484 -24.03 -3.00 1.74
CA LEU A 484 -24.01 -4.22 0.94
C LEU A 484 -24.54 -3.92 -0.46
N VAL A 485 -23.95 -4.56 -1.46
CA VAL A 485 -24.45 -4.54 -2.84
C VAL A 485 -24.20 -5.91 -3.48
N ASP A 486 -25.21 -6.45 -4.14
CA ASP A 486 -25.07 -7.64 -4.96
C ASP A 486 -24.60 -7.25 -6.36
N ALA A 487 -23.37 -7.64 -6.70
CA ALA A 487 -22.70 -7.27 -7.94
C ALA A 487 -22.25 -8.50 -8.72
N VAL A 488 -22.28 -8.43 -10.05
CA VAL A 488 -21.88 -9.55 -10.92
C VAL A 488 -20.37 -9.49 -11.18
N MET A 489 -19.68 -10.62 -11.05
CA MET A 489 -18.27 -10.75 -11.42
C MET A 489 -18.09 -10.54 -12.92
N MET A 490 -17.18 -9.64 -13.32
CA MET A 490 -16.87 -9.34 -14.72
C MET A 490 -15.48 -9.81 -15.12
N TYR A 491 -14.49 -9.52 -14.29
CA TYR A 491 -13.10 -9.86 -14.57
C TYR A 491 -12.44 -10.44 -13.34
N ALA A 492 -11.46 -11.32 -13.56
CA ALA A 492 -10.60 -11.86 -12.53
C ALA A 492 -9.13 -11.72 -12.92
N GLN A 493 -8.27 -11.43 -11.96
CA GLN A 493 -6.84 -11.34 -12.13
C GLN A 493 -6.14 -12.24 -11.11
N ARG A 494 -4.96 -12.77 -11.46
CA ARG A 494 -4.15 -13.54 -10.53
C ARG A 494 -3.69 -12.66 -9.37
N GLY A 495 -3.68 -13.22 -8.18
CA GLY A 495 -3.15 -12.56 -6.99
C GLY A 495 -1.64 -12.44 -7.03
N HIS A 496 -1.10 -11.84 -5.98
CA HIS A 496 0.34 -11.67 -5.77
C HIS A 496 0.85 -12.55 -4.62
N GLY A 497 2.14 -12.87 -4.64
CA GLY A 497 2.77 -13.70 -3.59
C GLY A 497 2.15 -15.09 -3.50
N LYS A 498 1.70 -15.52 -2.33
CA LYS A 498 1.08 -16.84 -2.10
C LYS A 498 -0.15 -17.13 -2.98
N ARG A 499 -0.83 -16.10 -3.45
CA ARG A 499 -2.03 -16.22 -4.28
C ARG A 499 -1.75 -16.07 -5.79
N SER A 500 -0.47 -16.04 -6.20
CA SER A 500 -0.07 -15.91 -7.60
C SER A 500 -0.56 -17.04 -8.51
N SER A 501 -0.83 -18.23 -7.96
CA SER A 501 -1.39 -19.36 -8.68
C SER A 501 -2.92 -19.34 -8.78
N PHE A 502 -3.60 -18.48 -8.01
CA PHE A 502 -5.05 -18.36 -7.96
C PHE A 502 -5.53 -17.04 -8.56
N TYR A 503 -6.70 -17.05 -9.17
CA TYR A 503 -7.44 -15.83 -9.45
C TYR A 503 -8.07 -15.35 -8.15
N SER A 504 -7.60 -14.25 -7.58
CA SER A 504 -8.01 -13.74 -6.26
C SER A 504 -8.32 -12.25 -6.24
N ASP A 505 -8.28 -11.59 -7.38
CA ASP A 505 -8.61 -10.17 -7.56
C ASP A 505 -9.77 -10.08 -8.56
N TYR A 506 -10.96 -9.67 -8.07
CA TYR A 506 -12.20 -9.72 -8.84
C TYR A 506 -12.72 -8.32 -9.10
N THR A 507 -12.94 -7.98 -10.37
CA THR A 507 -13.70 -6.79 -10.78
C THR A 507 -15.17 -7.18 -10.93
N PHE A 508 -16.05 -6.40 -10.36
CA PHE A 508 -17.49 -6.63 -10.37
C PHE A 508 -18.27 -5.38 -10.78
N GLY A 509 -19.47 -5.57 -11.24
CA GLY A 509 -20.35 -4.51 -11.71
C GLY A 509 -21.80 -4.67 -11.28
N VAL A 510 -22.56 -3.60 -11.45
CA VAL A 510 -23.99 -3.53 -11.21
C VAL A 510 -24.73 -3.14 -12.49
N TRP A 511 -26.04 -3.40 -12.55
CA TRP A 511 -26.84 -3.13 -13.75
C TRP A 511 -27.18 -1.65 -13.88
N ARG A 512 -27.01 -1.11 -15.09
CA ARG A 512 -27.41 0.24 -15.47
C ARG A 512 -28.41 0.17 -16.63
N PRO A 513 -29.58 0.83 -16.53
CA PRO A 513 -30.50 0.93 -17.66
C PRO A 513 -29.92 1.81 -18.77
N ARG A 514 -30.08 1.38 -20.02
CA ARG A 514 -29.80 2.17 -21.21
C ARG A 514 -31.03 2.93 -21.68
N ALA A 515 -30.83 3.86 -22.61
CA ALA A 515 -31.93 4.66 -23.18
C ALA A 515 -32.99 3.82 -23.92
N ASP A 516 -32.59 2.65 -24.44
CA ASP A 516 -33.48 1.68 -25.11
C ASP A 516 -34.20 0.72 -24.15
N GLY A 517 -34.02 0.90 -22.83
CA GLY A 517 -34.60 0.05 -21.80
C GLY A 517 -33.81 -1.22 -21.50
N SER A 518 -32.80 -1.55 -22.28
CA SER A 518 -31.90 -2.69 -22.01
C SER A 518 -31.01 -2.40 -20.80
N LEU A 519 -30.47 -3.46 -20.19
CA LEU A 519 -29.53 -3.34 -19.08
C LEU A 519 -28.08 -3.58 -19.56
N GLU A 520 -27.16 -2.77 -19.09
CA GLU A 520 -25.72 -3.02 -19.23
C GLU A 520 -25.06 -3.18 -17.87
N LEU A 521 -24.08 -4.08 -17.79
CA LEU A 521 -23.29 -4.24 -16.60
C LEU A 521 -22.14 -3.22 -16.61
N VAL A 522 -22.03 -2.40 -15.55
CA VAL A 522 -21.03 -1.34 -15.41
C VAL A 522 -20.14 -1.61 -14.20
N PRO A 523 -18.80 -1.56 -14.32
CA PRO A 523 -17.88 -1.84 -13.22
C PRO A 523 -17.96 -0.77 -12.14
N VAL A 524 -17.95 -1.20 -10.86
CA VAL A 524 -18.03 -0.32 -9.70
C VAL A 524 -16.88 -0.51 -8.70
N GLY A 525 -16.08 -1.57 -8.85
CA GLY A 525 -14.96 -1.81 -7.95
C GLY A 525 -14.24 -3.12 -8.18
N LYS A 526 -13.24 -3.34 -7.32
CA LYS A 526 -12.47 -4.59 -7.24
C LYS A 526 -12.35 -5.05 -5.79
N ALA A 527 -12.48 -6.35 -5.55
CA ALA A 527 -12.22 -6.96 -4.24
C ALA A 527 -11.19 -8.08 -4.36
N TYR A 528 -10.29 -8.16 -3.37
CA TYR A 528 -9.20 -9.15 -3.30
C TYR A 528 -9.13 -9.86 -1.94
N HIS A 529 -10.15 -9.72 -1.10
CA HIS A 529 -10.28 -10.35 0.20
C HIS A 529 -11.74 -10.49 0.61
N GLY A 530 -12.00 -11.14 1.76
CA GLY A 530 -13.33 -11.38 2.29
C GLY A 530 -13.87 -12.78 1.98
N PHE A 531 -13.01 -13.69 1.54
CA PHE A 531 -13.33 -15.10 1.27
C PHE A 531 -12.28 -16.01 1.94
N THR A 532 -12.70 -17.21 2.30
CA THR A 532 -11.86 -18.26 2.86
C THR A 532 -11.01 -18.92 1.76
N ASP A 533 -9.99 -19.68 2.14
CA ASP A 533 -9.16 -20.44 1.17
C ASP A 533 -9.98 -21.50 0.42
N ALA A 534 -11.01 -22.09 1.06
CA ALA A 534 -11.94 -23.01 0.41
C ALA A 534 -12.82 -22.32 -0.63
N GLU A 535 -13.30 -21.10 -0.34
CA GLU A 535 -14.05 -20.29 -1.29
C GLU A 535 -13.15 -19.78 -2.43
N LEU A 536 -11.90 -19.41 -2.13
CA LEU A 536 -10.92 -19.03 -3.14
C LEU A 536 -10.71 -20.15 -4.15
N ALA A 537 -10.60 -21.40 -3.70
CA ALA A 537 -10.45 -22.55 -4.60
C ALA A 537 -11.69 -22.77 -5.49
N LYS A 538 -12.89 -22.51 -4.97
CA LYS A 538 -14.14 -22.56 -5.76
C LYS A 538 -14.19 -21.42 -6.78
N LEU A 539 -13.85 -20.18 -6.37
CA LEU A 539 -13.80 -19.01 -7.26
C LEU A 539 -12.76 -19.19 -8.37
N ASP A 540 -11.56 -19.68 -8.07
CA ASP A 540 -10.53 -19.97 -9.06
C ASP A 540 -11.00 -20.98 -10.10
N ARG A 541 -11.66 -22.06 -9.66
CA ARG A 541 -12.26 -23.05 -10.57
C ARG A 541 -13.36 -22.43 -11.44
N TYR A 542 -14.23 -21.60 -10.84
CA TYR A 542 -15.27 -20.89 -11.57
C TYR A 542 -14.68 -20.01 -12.66
N VAL A 543 -13.70 -19.17 -12.34
CA VAL A 543 -13.02 -18.31 -13.31
C VAL A 543 -12.40 -19.11 -14.45
N ARG A 544 -11.73 -20.23 -14.17
CA ARG A 544 -11.12 -21.08 -15.21
C ARG A 544 -12.15 -21.67 -16.17
N ASN A 545 -13.30 -22.09 -15.63
CA ASN A 545 -14.35 -22.74 -16.41
C ASN A 545 -15.22 -21.75 -17.20
N HIS A 546 -15.33 -20.48 -16.75
CA HIS A 546 -16.20 -19.47 -17.36
C HIS A 546 -15.42 -18.31 -18.00
N THR A 547 -14.11 -18.48 -18.25
CA THR A 547 -13.32 -17.48 -18.96
C THR A 547 -13.75 -17.38 -20.43
N THR A 548 -14.22 -16.21 -20.85
CA THR A 548 -14.62 -15.91 -22.24
C THR A 548 -13.47 -15.31 -23.03
N LYS A 549 -12.73 -14.35 -22.45
CA LYS A 549 -11.58 -13.71 -23.10
C LYS A 549 -10.38 -13.56 -22.15
N ARG A 550 -9.21 -13.39 -22.72
CA ARG A 550 -7.95 -13.23 -22.01
C ARG A 550 -7.26 -11.94 -22.43
N PHE A 551 -6.96 -11.08 -21.44
CA PHE A 551 -6.25 -9.81 -21.63
C PHE A 551 -4.99 -9.81 -20.76
N GLY A 552 -3.89 -10.36 -21.26
CA GLY A 552 -2.69 -10.57 -20.45
C GLY A 552 -3.01 -11.36 -19.16
N PRO A 553 -2.75 -10.80 -17.97
CA PRO A 553 -3.02 -11.46 -16.69
C PRO A 553 -4.52 -11.47 -16.31
N VAL A 554 -5.36 -10.69 -16.99
CA VAL A 554 -6.78 -10.55 -16.68
C VAL A 554 -7.60 -11.56 -17.50
N ARG A 555 -8.63 -12.13 -16.88
CA ARG A 555 -9.63 -13.00 -17.48
C ARG A 555 -10.98 -12.30 -17.45
N GLU A 556 -11.62 -12.17 -18.59
CA GLU A 556 -13.04 -11.87 -18.67
C GLU A 556 -13.80 -13.16 -18.34
N VAL A 557 -14.70 -13.07 -17.38
CA VAL A 557 -15.55 -14.19 -16.97
C VAL A 557 -16.91 -13.99 -17.64
N ALA A 558 -17.60 -15.07 -18.00
CA ALA A 558 -18.94 -14.98 -18.57
C ALA A 558 -19.87 -14.19 -17.67
N TYR A 559 -20.52 -13.16 -18.20
CA TYR A 559 -21.51 -12.34 -17.50
C TYR A 559 -22.60 -11.84 -18.47
N GLY A 560 -23.82 -11.88 -18.00
CA GLY A 560 -25.03 -11.47 -18.70
C GLY A 560 -26.22 -11.54 -17.76
N LEU A 561 -27.42 -11.29 -18.26
CA LEU A 561 -28.64 -11.41 -17.46
C LEU A 561 -28.94 -12.87 -17.10
N ASP A 562 -28.65 -13.79 -18.02
CA ASP A 562 -28.92 -15.22 -17.87
C ASP A 562 -27.73 -16.01 -17.31
N GLU A 563 -26.54 -15.39 -17.24
CA GLU A 563 -25.32 -16.03 -16.77
C GLU A 563 -24.44 -15.07 -15.97
N GLY A 564 -23.70 -15.57 -15.00
CA GLY A 564 -22.75 -14.81 -14.19
C GLY A 564 -22.80 -15.19 -12.73
N LEU A 565 -21.70 -14.92 -12.03
CA LEU A 565 -21.60 -15.14 -10.59
C LEU A 565 -21.87 -13.85 -9.83
N VAL A 566 -22.86 -13.87 -8.96
CA VAL A 566 -23.17 -12.75 -8.06
C VAL A 566 -22.30 -12.83 -6.81
N LEU A 567 -21.71 -11.70 -6.45
CA LEU A 567 -20.95 -11.48 -5.22
C LEU A 567 -21.68 -10.43 -4.40
N GLU A 568 -22.02 -10.73 -3.16
CA GLU A 568 -22.44 -9.73 -2.19
C GLU A 568 -21.19 -9.03 -1.68
N ILE A 569 -21.08 -7.75 -1.99
CA ILE A 569 -19.92 -6.91 -1.69
C ILE A 569 -20.24 -5.98 -0.54
N ALA A 570 -19.47 -6.08 0.55
CA ALA A 570 -19.49 -5.11 1.63
C ALA A 570 -18.53 -3.96 1.33
N PHE A 571 -18.96 -2.72 1.59
CA PHE A 571 -18.13 -1.53 1.34
C PHE A 571 -18.48 -0.40 2.33
N GLU A 572 -17.57 0.57 2.48
CA GLU A 572 -17.70 1.62 3.50
C GLU A 572 -18.23 2.95 2.92
N GLY A 573 -18.41 3.06 1.62
CA GLY A 573 -18.96 4.26 0.97
C GLY A 573 -18.80 4.22 -0.54
N VAL A 574 -19.38 5.21 -1.20
CA VAL A 574 -19.33 5.40 -2.66
C VAL A 574 -18.65 6.73 -2.96
N GLN A 575 -17.80 6.77 -3.98
CA GLN A 575 -17.15 8.00 -4.45
C GLN A 575 -17.32 8.16 -5.96
N ARG A 576 -17.25 9.39 -6.46
CA ARG A 576 -17.20 9.67 -7.90
C ARG A 576 -15.91 9.13 -8.50
N SER A 577 -15.98 8.58 -9.71
CA SER A 577 -14.84 7.99 -10.39
C SER A 577 -14.89 8.28 -11.88
N THR A 578 -13.88 8.97 -12.38
CA THR A 578 -13.66 9.19 -13.82
C THR A 578 -13.04 7.97 -14.51
N ARG A 579 -12.56 6.99 -13.73
CA ARG A 579 -11.91 5.78 -14.25
C ARG A 579 -12.89 4.66 -14.56
N HIS A 580 -14.04 4.64 -13.89
CA HIS A 580 -15.06 3.62 -14.07
C HIS A 580 -16.15 4.12 -15.04
N LYS A 581 -16.54 3.28 -15.98
CA LYS A 581 -17.66 3.56 -16.89
C LYS A 581 -18.97 3.87 -16.13
N SER A 582 -19.12 3.36 -14.91
CA SER A 582 -20.25 3.64 -14.03
C SER A 582 -20.31 5.08 -13.51
N GLY A 583 -19.18 5.80 -13.50
CA GLY A 583 -19.06 7.11 -12.85
C GLY A 583 -18.83 7.04 -11.34
N VAL A 584 -18.87 5.85 -10.74
CA VAL A 584 -18.71 5.63 -9.28
C VAL A 584 -17.67 4.55 -8.98
N ALA A 585 -17.13 4.58 -7.78
CA ALA A 585 -16.26 3.53 -7.23
C ALA A 585 -16.60 3.28 -5.76
N LEU A 586 -16.59 2.01 -5.36
CA LEU A 586 -16.79 1.62 -3.97
C LEU A 586 -15.52 1.85 -3.14
N ARG A 587 -15.67 2.30 -1.90
CA ARG A 587 -14.57 2.46 -0.92
C ARG A 587 -14.41 1.17 -0.11
N PHE A 588 -13.19 0.64 -0.05
CA PHE A 588 -12.81 -0.57 0.70
C PHE A 588 -13.73 -1.79 0.43
N PRO A 589 -14.02 -2.10 -0.85
CA PRO A 589 -14.88 -3.23 -1.15
C PRO A 589 -14.22 -4.55 -0.78
N ARG A 590 -15.02 -5.46 -0.21
CA ARG A 590 -14.64 -6.83 0.12
C ARG A 590 -15.79 -7.77 -0.18
N VAL A 591 -15.48 -8.99 -0.56
CA VAL A 591 -16.49 -10.03 -0.71
C VAL A 591 -17.05 -10.35 0.68
N HIS A 592 -18.34 -10.15 0.87
CA HIS A 592 -19.05 -10.51 2.09
C HIS A 592 -19.57 -11.94 1.99
N ARG A 593 -20.18 -12.26 0.85
CA ARG A 593 -20.69 -13.60 0.55
C ARG A 593 -20.68 -13.88 -0.95
N ILE A 594 -20.48 -15.15 -1.34
CA ILE A 594 -20.59 -15.58 -2.72
C ILE A 594 -22.01 -16.11 -2.92
N ARG A 595 -22.74 -15.49 -3.81
CA ARG A 595 -24.17 -15.76 -4.05
C ARG A 595 -24.34 -16.75 -5.21
N TRP A 596 -24.01 -18.02 -4.94
CA TRP A 596 -24.24 -19.11 -5.89
C TRP A 596 -25.73 -19.36 -6.17
N ASP A 597 -26.57 -18.90 -5.28
CA ASP A 597 -28.04 -19.01 -5.27
C ASP A 597 -28.73 -17.92 -6.08
N LYS A 598 -28.06 -16.78 -6.36
CA LYS A 598 -28.71 -15.59 -6.94
C LYS A 598 -28.44 -15.48 -8.43
N PRO A 599 -29.51 -15.38 -9.28
CA PRO A 599 -29.36 -15.11 -10.70
C PRO A 599 -28.69 -13.75 -10.97
N ALA A 600 -27.86 -13.64 -12.00
CA ALA A 600 -27.18 -12.41 -12.35
C ALA A 600 -28.13 -11.24 -12.68
N ALA A 601 -29.32 -11.53 -13.25
CA ALA A 601 -30.36 -10.54 -13.53
C ALA A 601 -30.91 -9.85 -12.26
N GLU A 602 -30.82 -10.51 -11.10
CA GLU A 602 -31.30 -10.01 -9.81
C GLU A 602 -30.23 -9.23 -9.04
N ALA A 603 -29.03 -9.06 -9.60
CA ALA A 603 -28.00 -8.20 -9.01
C ALA A 603 -28.46 -6.74 -9.01
N ASP A 604 -27.90 -5.95 -8.10
CA ASP A 604 -28.33 -4.58 -7.84
C ASP A 604 -28.10 -3.65 -9.04
N ARG A 605 -28.82 -2.53 -9.01
CA ARG A 605 -28.73 -1.48 -10.01
C ARG A 605 -27.89 -0.31 -9.51
N ILE A 606 -27.30 0.43 -10.47
CA ILE A 606 -26.46 1.61 -10.20
C ILE A 606 -27.19 2.66 -9.34
N ALA A 607 -28.50 2.78 -9.46
CA ALA A 607 -29.33 3.73 -8.69
C ALA A 607 -29.17 3.57 -7.16
N LEU A 608 -28.94 2.34 -6.66
CA LEU A 608 -28.65 2.11 -5.24
C LEU A 608 -27.37 2.86 -4.83
N LEU A 609 -26.30 2.73 -5.62
CA LEU A 609 -25.02 3.38 -5.34
C LEU A 609 -25.08 4.90 -5.52
N GLU A 610 -25.86 5.38 -6.50
CA GLU A 610 -26.10 6.81 -6.72
C GLU A 610 -26.87 7.43 -5.55
N THR A 611 -27.83 6.70 -4.96
CA THR A 611 -28.54 7.15 -3.75
C THR A 611 -27.61 7.28 -2.56
N ILE A 612 -26.69 6.31 -2.35
CA ILE A 612 -25.71 6.37 -1.26
C ILE A 612 -24.73 7.54 -1.52
N LEU A 613 -24.29 7.73 -2.77
CA LEU A 613 -23.43 8.84 -3.15
C LEU A 613 -24.10 10.19 -2.91
N ALA A 614 -25.38 10.33 -3.24
CA ALA A 614 -26.14 11.57 -3.05
C ALA A 614 -26.30 11.94 -1.57
N ARG A 615 -26.55 10.97 -0.69
CA ARG A 615 -26.60 11.19 0.77
C ARG A 615 -25.28 11.72 1.32
N GLY A 616 -24.13 11.24 0.80
CA GLY A 616 -22.79 11.73 1.18
C GLY A 616 -22.33 13.00 0.45
N THR A 617 -23.13 13.52 -0.49
CA THR A 617 -22.84 14.75 -1.27
C THR A 617 -23.91 15.83 -1.14
N SER A 618 -24.90 15.65 -0.29
CA SER A 618 -25.93 16.67 -0.04
C SER A 618 -25.24 17.94 0.48
N GLU A 619 -25.02 18.88 -0.45
CA GLU A 619 -24.62 20.28 -0.35
C GLU A 619 -23.27 20.65 -1.01
N ILE A 620 -23.15 20.31 -2.31
CA ILE A 620 -22.37 21.15 -3.22
C ILE A 620 -23.39 21.73 -4.20
N ALA A 621 -23.66 23.02 -4.09
CA ALA A 621 -24.54 23.73 -5.02
C ALA A 621 -24.11 23.48 -6.48
N PRO A 622 -25.05 23.30 -7.43
CA PRO A 622 -24.74 23.15 -8.84
C PRO A 622 -24.26 24.50 -9.39
N GLY A 623 -22.96 24.68 -9.53
CA GLY A 623 -22.40 25.95 -10.03
C GLY A 623 -20.92 25.98 -10.35
N ALA A 624 -20.17 24.93 -10.11
CA ALA A 624 -18.75 24.89 -10.48
C ALA A 624 -18.50 23.90 -11.62
N THR A 625 -18.69 24.34 -12.84
CA THR A 625 -18.18 23.66 -14.03
C THR A 625 -16.66 23.85 -14.03
N LEU A 626 -15.92 22.82 -13.73
CA LEU A 626 -14.47 22.78 -13.88
C LEU A 626 -14.12 22.65 -15.36
N GLU A 627 -13.75 23.76 -15.99
CA GLU A 627 -12.97 23.73 -17.23
C GLU A 627 -11.57 23.17 -16.90
N ILE A 628 -11.24 22.07 -17.50
CA ILE A 628 -9.89 21.48 -17.47
C ILE A 628 -9.11 22.14 -18.62
N PRO A 629 -7.99 22.87 -18.36
CA PRO A 629 -7.11 23.31 -19.45
C PRO A 629 -6.41 22.07 -20.04
N SER A 630 -6.40 22.02 -21.36
CA SER A 630 -5.79 21.03 -22.26
C SER A 630 -4.29 20.82 -22.05
#